data_1ce80511842b1dcc8fae636fd95b4604
#
_entry.id   1ce80511842b1dcc8fae636fd95b4604
#
_cell.length_a   1.000
_cell.length_b   1.000
_cell.length_c   1.000
_cell.angle_alpha   90.00
_cell.angle_beta   90.00
_cell.angle_gamma   90.00
#
_symmetry.space_group_name_H-M   'P 1'
#
loop_
_entity.id
_entity.type
_entity.pdbx_description
1 polymer ?
#
loop_
_entity_poly.entity_id
_entity_poly.type
_entity_poly.pdbx_seq_one_letter_code
_entity_poly.pdbx_strand_id
1 'polypeptide(L)'
;MDFLQLAQNRYTTKHYSSQRVSDEDIAKLKEILRLAPSSINSQPWQFVFISDEATKEAFAKASFINEERVKQASHLVVFMANSALPSFHLRKSSLKLLPKQDLAFITRCKNPKVM
;
A
#
# COMPACT_ATOMS: atom_id res chain seq x y z
N MET A 1 -8.86 3.14 24.08
CA MET A 1 -9.72 2.19 23.32
C MET A 1 -8.98 0.85 23.36
N ASP A 2 -9.62 -0.18 23.92
CA ASP A 2 -9.00 -1.51 23.98
C ASP A 2 -9.22 -2.29 22.65
N PHE A 3 -8.53 -3.42 22.52
CA PHE A 3 -8.59 -4.23 21.31
C PHE A 3 -9.98 -4.81 21.07
N LEU A 4 -10.72 -5.16 22.12
CA LEU A 4 -12.07 -5.70 22.04
C LEU A 4 -13.04 -4.66 21.49
N GLN A 5 -12.97 -3.42 21.98
CA GLN A 5 -13.77 -2.29 21.47
C GLN A 5 -13.49 -2.02 19.99
N LEU A 6 -12.21 -2.08 19.58
CA LEU A 6 -11.84 -1.95 18.16
C LEU A 6 -12.46 -3.06 17.31
N ALA A 7 -12.39 -4.29 17.77
CA ALA A 7 -12.94 -5.45 17.06
C ALA A 7 -14.48 -5.38 16.94
N GLN A 8 -15.17 -4.94 17.98
CA GLN A 8 -16.62 -4.78 18.00
C GLN A 8 -17.10 -3.64 17.10
N ASN A 9 -16.37 -2.54 17.04
CA ASN A 9 -16.77 -1.33 16.32
C ASN A 9 -16.30 -1.31 14.86
N ARG A 10 -15.40 -2.23 14.45
CA ARG A 10 -14.94 -2.27 13.08
C ARG A 10 -16.04 -2.72 12.12
N TYR A 11 -16.08 -2.14 10.94
CA TYR A 11 -16.90 -2.61 9.83
C TYR A 11 -16.13 -2.45 8.50
N THR A 12 -16.59 -3.13 7.47
CA THR A 12 -16.00 -3.01 6.13
C THR A 12 -16.61 -1.83 5.38
N THR A 13 -15.85 -0.76 5.23
CA THR A 13 -16.26 0.41 4.44
C THR A 13 -16.31 0.03 2.96
N LYS A 14 -17.43 0.32 2.32
CA LYS A 14 -17.66 0.06 0.88
C LYS A 14 -17.72 1.34 0.04
N HIS A 15 -17.99 2.48 0.68
CA HIS A 15 -18.03 3.79 0.06
C HIS A 15 -17.17 4.75 0.86
N TYR A 16 -16.39 5.56 0.18
CA TYR A 16 -15.54 6.57 0.80
C TYR A 16 -16.08 7.96 0.52
N SER A 17 -15.89 8.87 1.46
CA SER A 17 -16.18 10.29 1.27
C SER A 17 -15.10 10.96 0.41
N SER A 18 -15.35 12.19 -0.01
CA SER A 18 -14.33 13.01 -0.71
C SER A 18 -13.21 13.51 0.21
N GLN A 19 -13.30 13.23 1.51
CA GLN A 19 -12.28 13.64 2.47
C GLN A 19 -10.97 12.92 2.21
N ARG A 20 -9.88 13.68 2.05
CA ARG A 20 -8.54 13.11 1.88
C ARG A 20 -7.92 12.80 3.24
N VAL A 21 -7.17 11.70 3.29
CA VAL A 21 -6.31 11.38 4.44
C VAL A 21 -5.20 12.43 4.53
N SER A 22 -4.90 12.90 5.73
CA SER A 22 -3.88 13.93 5.95
C SER A 22 -2.47 13.38 5.62
N ASP A 23 -1.58 14.29 5.20
CA ASP A 23 -0.18 13.91 4.93
C ASP A 23 0.52 13.39 6.20
N GLU A 24 0.11 13.88 7.38
CA GLU A 24 0.60 13.41 8.67
C GLU A 24 0.22 11.94 8.90
N ASP A 25 -1.03 11.57 8.64
CA ASP A 25 -1.50 10.19 8.81
C ASP A 25 -0.88 9.25 7.77
N ILE A 26 -0.66 9.73 6.55
CA ILE A 26 0.10 9.00 5.54
C ILE A 26 1.55 8.77 5.99
N ALA A 27 2.18 9.77 6.61
CA ALA A 27 3.53 9.61 7.16
C ALA A 27 3.57 8.59 8.30
N LYS A 28 2.59 8.62 9.22
CA LYS A 28 2.44 7.61 10.28
C LYS A 28 2.25 6.20 9.70
N LEU A 29 1.39 6.06 8.69
CA LEU A 29 1.15 4.77 8.04
C LEU A 29 2.43 4.22 7.38
N LYS A 30 3.19 5.07 6.69
CA LYS A 30 4.49 4.69 6.11
C LYS A 30 5.46 4.18 7.17
N GLU A 31 5.51 4.85 8.32
CA GLU A 31 6.38 4.42 9.43
C GLU A 31 5.92 3.09 10.06
N ILE A 32 4.61 2.88 10.22
CA ILE A 32 4.06 1.60 10.68
C ILE A 32 4.46 0.47 9.71
N LEU A 33 4.31 0.67 8.41
CA LEU A 33 4.69 -0.31 7.40
C LEU A 33 6.21 -0.58 7.41
N ARG A 34 7.02 0.47 7.61
CA ARG A 34 8.48 0.35 7.74
C ARG A 34 8.89 -0.51 8.94
N LEU A 35 8.15 -0.42 10.05
CA LEU A 35 8.42 -1.16 11.28
C LEU A 35 7.79 -2.54 11.31
N ALA A 36 7.02 -2.93 10.28
CA ALA A 36 6.36 -4.22 10.24
C ALA A 36 7.38 -5.38 10.30
N PRO A 37 7.15 -6.40 11.14
CA PRO A 37 8.05 -7.54 11.27
C PRO A 37 8.01 -8.44 10.06
N SER A 38 9.14 -9.08 9.74
CA SER A 38 9.22 -10.14 8.73
C SER A 38 10.07 -11.30 9.21
N SER A 39 9.86 -12.48 8.63
CA SER A 39 10.67 -13.66 8.95
C SER A 39 12.15 -13.35 8.71
N ILE A 40 12.99 -13.64 9.73
CA ILE A 40 14.44 -13.34 9.73
C ILE A 40 14.79 -11.90 9.32
N ASN A 41 13.85 -10.96 9.50
CA ASN A 41 13.99 -9.57 9.06
C ASN A 41 14.35 -9.42 7.56
N SER A 42 13.86 -10.32 6.72
CA SER A 42 14.17 -10.34 5.28
C SER A 42 13.55 -9.19 4.50
N GLN A 43 12.48 -8.57 5.05
CA GLN A 43 11.78 -7.41 4.47
C GLN A 43 11.50 -7.57 2.95
N PRO A 44 10.78 -8.64 2.53
CA PRO A 44 10.65 -9.02 1.12
C PRO A 44 9.61 -8.19 0.36
N TRP A 45 9.12 -7.12 0.92
CA TRP A 45 8.04 -6.30 0.38
C TRP A 45 8.46 -4.89 0.06
N GLN A 46 7.65 -4.27 -0.76
CA GLN A 46 7.69 -2.85 -1.07
C GLN A 46 6.26 -2.31 -1.03
N PHE A 47 6.10 -1.04 -0.64
CA PHE A 47 4.82 -0.37 -0.58
C PHE A 47 4.85 0.86 -1.49
N VAL A 48 3.89 0.95 -2.40
CA VAL A 48 3.74 2.12 -3.28
C VAL A 48 2.46 2.85 -2.90
N PHE A 49 2.59 4.12 -2.56
CA PHE A 49 1.47 5.00 -2.25
C PHE A 49 1.12 5.81 -3.49
N ILE A 50 -0.12 5.75 -3.92
CA ILE A 50 -0.62 6.40 -5.12
C ILE A 50 -1.74 7.34 -4.69
N SER A 51 -1.58 8.63 -4.96
CA SER A 51 -2.59 9.68 -4.72
C SER A 51 -3.01 10.39 -6.02
N ASP A 52 -2.30 10.15 -7.11
CA ASP A 52 -2.58 10.70 -8.43
C ASP A 52 -3.83 10.07 -9.03
N GLU A 53 -4.77 10.91 -9.47
CA GLU A 53 -6.08 10.48 -9.97
C GLU A 53 -5.97 9.64 -11.25
N ALA A 54 -5.08 10.02 -12.17
CA ALA A 54 -4.92 9.31 -13.44
C ALA A 54 -4.40 7.88 -13.21
N THR A 55 -3.44 7.72 -12.30
CA THR A 55 -2.90 6.42 -11.93
C THR A 55 -3.94 5.60 -11.17
N LYS A 56 -4.68 6.19 -10.21
CA LYS A 56 -5.77 5.52 -9.51
C LYS A 56 -6.84 5.02 -10.47
N GLU A 57 -7.23 5.81 -11.48
CA GLU A 57 -8.19 5.43 -12.50
C GLU A 57 -7.73 4.20 -13.30
N ALA A 58 -6.44 4.15 -13.67
CA ALA A 58 -5.86 2.99 -14.36
C ALA A 58 -5.94 1.70 -13.50
N PHE A 59 -5.63 1.81 -12.21
CA PHE A 59 -5.76 0.71 -11.26
C PHE A 59 -7.21 0.32 -11.00
N ALA A 60 -8.12 1.29 -10.94
CA ALA A 60 -9.54 1.06 -10.75
C ALA A 60 -10.11 0.18 -11.86
N LYS A 61 -9.85 0.53 -13.12
CA LYS A 61 -10.27 -0.27 -14.29
C LYS A 61 -9.78 -1.72 -14.26
N ALA A 62 -8.62 -1.97 -13.65
CA ALA A 62 -8.06 -3.30 -13.48
C ALA A 62 -8.60 -4.04 -12.25
N SER A 63 -9.35 -3.37 -11.38
CA SER A 63 -9.76 -3.88 -10.06
C SER A 63 -11.16 -4.50 -10.03
N PHE A 64 -11.85 -4.60 -11.17
CA PHE A 64 -13.18 -5.19 -11.32
C PHE A 64 -14.19 -4.72 -10.25
N ILE A 65 -14.60 -5.60 -9.34
CA ILE A 65 -15.58 -5.32 -8.28
C ILE A 65 -15.15 -4.23 -7.29
N ASN A 66 -13.89 -3.85 -7.27
CA ASN A 66 -13.35 -2.80 -6.41
C ASN A 66 -13.13 -1.47 -7.15
N GLU A 67 -13.53 -1.37 -8.41
CA GLU A 67 -13.30 -0.19 -9.24
C GLU A 67 -13.73 1.10 -8.55
N GLU A 68 -14.99 1.17 -8.09
CA GLU A 68 -15.53 2.35 -7.42
C GLU A 68 -14.79 2.68 -6.12
N ARG A 69 -14.38 1.67 -5.35
CA ARG A 69 -13.64 1.88 -4.11
C ARG A 69 -12.25 2.48 -4.37
N VAL A 70 -11.57 2.00 -5.42
CA VAL A 70 -10.27 2.53 -5.81
C VAL A 70 -10.37 3.97 -6.28
N LYS A 71 -11.42 4.31 -7.08
CA LYS A 71 -11.67 5.69 -7.52
C LYS A 71 -11.94 6.63 -6.35
N GLN A 72 -12.78 6.23 -5.40
CA GLN A 72 -13.18 7.05 -4.27
C GLN A 72 -12.09 7.19 -3.20
N ALA A 73 -11.15 6.23 -3.13
CA ALA A 73 -10.11 6.22 -2.11
C ALA A 73 -9.19 7.45 -2.21
N SER A 74 -8.88 8.07 -1.08
CA SER A 74 -7.90 9.18 -1.00
C SER A 74 -6.54 8.75 -1.53
N HIS A 75 -6.09 7.57 -1.14
CA HIS A 75 -4.83 6.97 -1.54
C HIS A 75 -5.03 5.47 -1.81
N LEU A 76 -4.27 4.94 -2.75
CA LEU A 76 -4.14 3.51 -3.00
C LEU A 76 -2.76 3.06 -2.53
N VAL A 77 -2.70 2.00 -1.74
CA VAL A 77 -1.42 1.39 -1.34
C VAL A 77 -1.27 0.05 -2.03
N VAL A 78 -0.26 -0.08 -2.86
CA VAL A 78 0.07 -1.31 -3.56
C VAL A 78 1.15 -2.06 -2.79
N PHE A 79 0.84 -3.28 -2.39
CA PHE A 79 1.77 -4.21 -1.74
C PHE A 79 2.49 -5.03 -2.81
N MET A 80 3.81 -4.94 -2.86
CA MET A 80 4.63 -5.70 -3.79
C MET A 80 5.58 -6.61 -3.02
N ALA A 81 5.79 -7.83 -3.52
CA ALA A 81 6.79 -8.73 -3.01
C ALA A 81 8.03 -8.75 -3.92
N ASN A 82 9.21 -8.98 -3.32
CA ASN A 82 10.44 -9.10 -4.07
C ASN A 82 10.45 -10.42 -4.85
N SER A 83 10.54 -10.35 -6.17
CA SER A 83 10.56 -11.52 -7.07
C SER A 83 11.86 -12.33 -7.06
N ALA A 84 12.90 -11.85 -6.40
CA ALA A 84 14.18 -12.57 -6.25
C ALA A 84 14.12 -13.74 -5.25
N LEU A 85 13.02 -13.91 -4.51
CA LEU A 85 12.78 -15.12 -3.73
C LEU A 85 12.35 -16.25 -4.66
N PRO A 86 12.95 -17.46 -4.59
CA PRO A 86 12.90 -18.49 -5.65
C PRO A 86 11.52 -19.06 -6.00
N SER A 87 10.46 -18.67 -5.37
CA SER A 87 9.12 -19.27 -5.52
C SER A 87 7.97 -18.31 -5.85
N PHE A 88 8.22 -17.03 -6.13
CA PHE A 88 7.14 -16.10 -6.40
C PHE A 88 7.32 -15.35 -7.74
N HIS A 89 6.57 -15.78 -8.75
CA HIS A 89 6.48 -15.11 -10.05
C HIS A 89 5.48 -13.94 -9.97
N LEU A 90 5.95 -12.76 -9.64
CA LEU A 90 5.16 -11.55 -9.90
C LEU A 90 5.18 -11.23 -11.39
N ARG A 91 4.02 -11.13 -12.01
CA ARG A 91 3.90 -10.70 -13.40
C ARG A 91 4.45 -9.28 -13.53
N LYS A 92 5.51 -9.11 -14.30
CA LYS A 92 6.12 -7.82 -14.66
C LYS A 92 5.14 -6.82 -15.34
N SER A 93 3.95 -7.27 -15.72
CA SER A 93 2.94 -6.45 -16.38
C SER A 93 2.35 -5.35 -15.49
N SER A 94 2.25 -5.57 -14.19
CA SER A 94 1.69 -4.58 -13.27
C SER A 94 2.62 -3.39 -12.99
N LEU A 95 3.95 -3.59 -13.14
CA LEU A 95 4.93 -2.50 -12.95
C LEU A 95 4.92 -1.47 -14.10
N LYS A 96 4.42 -1.83 -15.29
CA LYS A 96 4.36 -0.92 -16.44
C LYS A 96 3.33 0.20 -16.29
N LEU A 97 2.42 0.10 -15.34
CA LEU A 97 1.37 1.09 -15.07
C LEU A 97 1.80 2.20 -14.11
N LEU A 98 2.98 2.08 -13.46
CA LEU A 98 3.45 3.06 -12.50
C LEU A 98 4.24 4.17 -13.19
N PRO A 99 3.88 5.46 -13.01
CA PRO A 99 4.68 6.59 -13.46
C PRO A 99 6.07 6.53 -12.80
N LYS A 100 7.11 6.88 -13.56
CA LYS A 100 8.51 6.85 -13.05
C LYS A 100 8.75 7.74 -11.83
N GLN A 101 7.91 8.75 -11.62
CA GLN A 101 7.99 9.70 -10.48
C GLN A 101 7.46 9.07 -9.18
N ASP A 102 6.51 8.13 -9.24
CA ASP A 102 5.97 7.43 -8.04
C ASP A 102 6.87 6.27 -7.60
N LEU A 103 7.73 5.78 -8.49
CA LEU A 103 8.77 4.79 -8.20
C LEU A 103 9.86 5.32 -7.24
N ALA A 104 9.97 6.64 -7.05
CA ALA A 104 10.94 7.24 -6.12
C ALA A 104 10.62 6.94 -4.63
N PHE A 105 9.41 6.48 -4.31
CA PHE A 105 8.99 6.09 -2.97
C PHE A 105 9.05 4.57 -2.72
N ILE A 106 9.94 3.87 -3.38
CA ILE A 106 10.31 2.52 -2.98
C ILE A 106 11.13 2.64 -1.71
N THR A 107 10.46 2.73 -0.57
CA THR A 107 11.11 2.70 0.73
C THR A 107 11.70 1.31 0.92
N ARG A 108 12.93 1.13 0.50
CA ARG A 108 13.72 -0.03 0.91
C ARG A 108 13.94 0.16 2.42
N CYS A 109 13.13 -0.51 3.22
CA CYS A 109 13.22 -0.47 4.66
C CYS A 109 14.53 -1.15 5.10
N LYS A 110 15.66 -0.48 4.93
CA LYS A 110 16.88 -0.86 5.62
C LYS A 110 16.74 -0.37 7.05
N ASN A 111 16.47 -1.25 7.98
CA ASN A 111 16.58 -0.95 9.38
C ASN A 111 18.09 -1.00 9.77
N PRO A 112 18.73 0.14 10.11
CA PRO A 112 20.15 0.14 10.46
C PRO A 112 20.44 -0.38 11.88
N LYS A 113 19.44 -0.86 12.62
CA LYS A 113 19.57 -1.21 14.04
C LYS A 113 19.48 -2.71 14.36
N VAL A 114 19.71 -3.59 13.41
CA VAL A 114 19.83 -5.03 13.70
C VAL A 114 21.22 -5.48 13.19
N MET A 115 22.22 -5.29 14.02
CA MET A 115 23.39 -6.15 14.08
C MET A 115 23.28 -7.08 15.27
#